data_8d534f78f7138be1fb0708d76aad3828
#
_entry.id   8d534f78f7138be1fb0708d76aad3828
#
_cell.length_a   1.000
_cell.length_b   1.000
_cell.length_c   1.000
_cell.angle_alpha   90.00
_cell.angle_beta   90.00
_cell.angle_gamma   90.00
#
_symmetry.space_group_name_H-M   'P 1'
#
loop_
_entity.id
_entity.type
_entity.pdbx_description
1 polymer ?
#
loop_
_entity_poly.entity_id
_entity_poly.type
_entity_poly.pdbx_seq_one_letter_code
_entity_poly.pdbx_strand_id
1 'polypeptide(L)'
;MSNTNSKEQTIYRSLAGKIQLGFFDDGERFPSAEEIAERYRVSYCPAQRALKMLERDGLIQLNRGKNTIILGKPYENYLESDVFKRRAAALSDLLKSLHILSPAICLQSLLHCRESLALKKEQALPGRSLYQQFERSLHSLGSQTALSLYYDISSFAESALLDILCLKLGKKEAEAFLHAAALEYTSCFEDFTKESAESIGHRLEHLAETFRKPIEEYLAELELPPDIEPEAFVWEPNKGRTRYCDIVAIDMICKINQGIYPLGTLLPGGPVLADTYHVSEITIRRTIGLLNTLGVVQTINGVGTRGIGPGDASIPYRLKELMLDGNLKAFLEALQLLAVTGKPVFLYTFPWIPEEALAAIAGAAAIPEEKSSMVAVISAGMQAVVHYC
;
A
#
# COMPACT_ATOMS: atom_id res chain seq x y z
N MET A 1 -6.86 23.66 -0.29
CA MET A 1 -6.26 22.45 0.31
C MET A 1 -5.54 21.70 -0.79
N SER A 2 -4.20 21.68 -0.81
CA SER A 2 -3.42 20.93 -1.79
C SER A 2 -3.63 19.44 -1.51
N ASN A 3 -4.01 18.69 -2.55
CA ASN A 3 -4.23 17.25 -2.47
C ASN A 3 -2.87 16.56 -2.18
N THR A 4 -2.55 16.37 -0.88
CA THR A 4 -1.26 15.87 -0.39
C THR A 4 -0.95 14.43 -0.82
N ASN A 5 -1.91 13.71 -1.38
CA ASN A 5 -1.80 12.31 -1.78
C ASN A 5 -1.91 12.07 -3.30
N SER A 6 -1.57 13.04 -4.13
CA SER A 6 -1.56 12.83 -5.58
C SER A 6 -0.35 11.96 -6.02
N LYS A 7 -0.46 11.30 -7.20
CA LYS A 7 0.62 10.46 -7.74
C LYS A 7 1.93 11.24 -7.92
N GLU A 8 1.85 12.49 -8.37
CA GLU A 8 3.01 13.37 -8.50
C GLU A 8 3.65 13.69 -7.14
N GLN A 9 2.86 13.86 -6.09
CA GLN A 9 3.38 14.08 -4.72
C GLN A 9 4.12 12.86 -4.20
N THR A 10 3.58 11.66 -4.38
CA THR A 10 4.25 10.42 -3.99
C THR A 10 5.58 10.25 -4.70
N ILE A 11 5.62 10.48 -6.01
CA ILE A 11 6.85 10.39 -6.80
C ILE A 11 7.85 11.45 -6.32
N TYR A 12 7.40 12.70 -6.13
CA TYR A 12 8.22 13.79 -5.62
C TYR A 12 8.87 13.41 -4.29
N ARG A 13 8.08 13.02 -3.28
CA ARG A 13 8.57 12.65 -1.94
C ARG A 13 9.53 11.46 -2.00
N SER A 14 9.19 10.42 -2.77
CA SER A 14 10.05 9.26 -2.93
C SER A 14 11.40 9.62 -3.58
N LEU A 15 11.41 10.48 -4.58
CA LEU A 15 12.66 10.93 -5.21
C LEU A 15 13.44 11.89 -4.30
N ALA A 16 12.77 12.80 -3.60
CA ALA A 16 13.38 13.68 -2.61
C ALA A 16 14.03 12.87 -1.47
N GLY A 17 13.33 11.85 -0.95
CA GLY A 17 13.89 10.91 0.02
C GLY A 17 15.11 10.16 -0.51
N LYS A 18 15.09 9.72 -1.77
CA LYS A 18 16.24 9.08 -2.42
C LYS A 18 17.44 10.03 -2.57
N ILE A 19 17.19 11.31 -2.90
CA ILE A 19 18.24 12.36 -2.92
C ILE A 19 18.79 12.55 -1.50
N GLN A 20 17.92 12.65 -0.48
CA GLN A 20 18.32 12.78 0.91
C GLN A 20 19.22 11.64 1.39
N LEU A 21 18.86 10.40 1.01
CA LEU A 21 19.61 9.18 1.32
C LEU A 21 20.91 9.03 0.53
N GLY A 22 21.20 9.91 -0.43
CA GLY A 22 22.38 9.78 -1.31
C GLY A 22 22.29 8.62 -2.29
N PHE A 23 21.09 8.27 -2.76
CA PHE A 23 20.88 7.23 -3.77
C PHE A 23 21.41 7.61 -5.15
N PHE A 24 21.71 8.87 -5.36
CA PHE A 24 22.25 9.40 -6.60
C PHE A 24 23.59 10.02 -6.29
N ASP A 25 24.65 9.42 -6.81
CA ASP A 25 26.01 9.94 -6.66
C ASP A 25 26.23 11.20 -7.50
N ASP A 26 27.16 12.06 -7.08
CA ASP A 26 27.59 13.22 -7.85
C ASP A 26 28.09 12.78 -9.24
N GLY A 27 27.36 13.23 -10.28
CA GLY A 27 27.63 12.87 -11.67
C GLY A 27 26.87 11.63 -12.18
N GLU A 28 26.12 10.94 -11.34
CA GLU A 28 25.20 9.89 -11.78
C GLU A 28 24.02 10.49 -12.52
N ARG A 29 23.58 9.82 -13.60
CA ARG A 29 22.43 10.25 -14.38
C ARG A 29 21.15 10.13 -13.56
N PHE A 30 20.48 11.25 -13.29
CA PHE A 30 19.15 11.26 -12.69
C PHE A 30 18.11 10.68 -13.68
N PRO A 31 17.13 9.86 -13.20
CA PRO A 31 16.16 9.22 -14.07
C PRO A 31 15.33 10.23 -14.89
N SER A 32 15.05 9.90 -16.14
CA SER A 32 14.15 10.66 -17.00
C SER A 32 12.68 10.52 -16.57
N ALA A 33 11.81 11.40 -17.09
CA ALA A 33 10.37 11.30 -16.82
C ALA A 33 9.77 9.98 -17.32
N GLU A 34 10.28 9.41 -18.40
CA GLU A 34 9.88 8.12 -18.95
C GLU A 34 10.28 6.97 -17.99
N GLU A 35 11.54 6.95 -17.54
CA GLU A 35 12.06 5.95 -16.62
C GLU A 35 11.32 6.00 -15.25
N ILE A 36 11.01 7.22 -14.79
CA ILE A 36 10.20 7.41 -13.59
C ILE A 36 8.77 6.90 -13.81
N ALA A 37 8.16 7.23 -14.94
CA ALA A 37 6.81 6.78 -15.28
C ALA A 37 6.72 5.25 -15.31
N GLU A 38 7.71 4.58 -15.90
CA GLU A 38 7.81 3.12 -15.95
C GLU A 38 8.00 2.52 -14.54
N ARG A 39 8.98 3.01 -13.78
CA ARG A 39 9.30 2.54 -12.43
C ARG A 39 8.11 2.65 -11.48
N TYR A 40 7.44 3.81 -11.46
CA TYR A 40 6.27 4.06 -10.60
C TYR A 40 4.94 3.59 -11.23
N ARG A 41 4.99 3.00 -12.43
CA ARG A 41 3.81 2.53 -13.18
C ARG A 41 2.72 3.58 -13.28
N VAL A 42 3.10 4.78 -13.65
CA VAL A 42 2.20 5.93 -13.89
C VAL A 42 2.32 6.41 -15.33
N SER A 43 1.41 7.29 -15.76
CA SER A 43 1.58 7.98 -17.04
C SER A 43 2.69 9.03 -16.95
N TYR A 44 3.20 9.47 -18.09
CA TYR A 44 4.27 10.46 -18.19
C TYR A 44 4.01 11.77 -17.43
N CYS A 45 2.76 12.28 -17.46
CA CYS A 45 2.44 13.58 -16.87
C CYS A 45 2.68 13.70 -15.35
N PRO A 46 2.29 12.74 -14.50
CA PRO A 46 2.63 12.78 -13.07
C PRO A 46 4.15 12.74 -12.81
N ALA A 47 4.91 11.93 -13.57
CA ALA A 47 6.36 11.86 -13.47
C ALA A 47 7.01 13.22 -13.82
N GLN A 48 6.58 13.83 -14.92
CA GLN A 48 7.07 15.15 -15.31
C GLN A 48 6.73 16.25 -14.29
N ARG A 49 5.52 16.21 -13.69
CA ARG A 49 5.15 17.16 -12.64
C ARG A 49 6.01 17.00 -11.40
N ALA A 50 6.29 15.76 -10.98
CA ALA A 50 7.18 15.48 -9.85
C ALA A 50 8.59 16.03 -10.09
N LEU A 51 9.16 15.85 -11.28
CA LEU A 51 10.45 16.45 -11.65
C LEU A 51 10.43 17.99 -11.57
N LYS A 52 9.37 18.63 -12.06
CA LYS A 52 9.22 20.08 -11.95
C LYS A 52 9.08 20.56 -10.51
N MET A 53 8.48 19.75 -9.62
CA MET A 53 8.42 20.06 -8.19
C MET A 53 9.81 19.99 -7.54
N LEU A 54 10.61 18.95 -7.86
CA LEU A 54 12.00 18.84 -7.40
C LEU A 54 12.86 20.02 -7.89
N GLU A 55 12.68 20.45 -9.14
CA GLU A 55 13.38 21.61 -9.69
C GLU A 55 12.96 22.90 -9.02
N ARG A 56 11.65 23.12 -8.82
CA ARG A 56 11.11 24.30 -8.11
C ARG A 56 11.68 24.42 -6.68
N ASP A 57 11.83 23.27 -6.01
CA ASP A 57 12.32 23.23 -4.64
C ASP A 57 13.88 23.19 -4.58
N GLY A 58 14.56 23.37 -5.72
CA GLY A 58 16.02 23.51 -5.82
C GLY A 58 16.80 22.22 -5.59
N LEU A 59 16.14 21.05 -5.64
CA LEU A 59 16.80 19.75 -5.43
C LEU A 59 17.50 19.24 -6.67
N ILE A 60 16.97 19.56 -7.84
CA ILE A 60 17.53 19.18 -9.15
C ILE A 60 17.48 20.36 -10.12
N GLN A 61 18.26 20.26 -11.19
CA GLN A 61 18.20 21.14 -12.36
C GLN A 61 17.91 20.34 -13.61
N LEU A 62 16.77 20.63 -14.25
CA LEU A 62 16.36 20.02 -15.51
C LEU A 62 17.05 20.71 -16.68
N ASN A 63 17.83 19.98 -17.47
CA ASN A 63 18.51 20.50 -18.64
C ASN A 63 17.94 19.88 -19.92
N ARG A 64 17.47 20.70 -20.86
CA ARG A 64 16.98 20.22 -22.16
C ARG A 64 18.10 19.53 -22.95
N GLY A 65 17.89 18.24 -23.28
CA GLY A 65 18.87 17.45 -24.05
C GLY A 65 20.15 17.09 -23.31
N LYS A 66 20.23 17.32 -22.00
CA LYS A 66 21.35 16.96 -21.13
C LYS A 66 20.87 16.23 -19.88
N ASN A 67 21.79 15.62 -19.14
CA ASN A 67 21.47 14.98 -17.88
C ASN A 67 20.95 15.98 -16.85
N THR A 68 19.94 15.59 -16.08
CA THR A 68 19.46 16.30 -14.92
C THR A 68 20.55 16.28 -13.84
N ILE A 69 20.79 17.41 -13.18
CA ILE A 69 21.83 17.60 -12.15
C ILE A 69 21.15 17.70 -10.80
N ILE A 70 21.71 17.05 -9.79
CA ILE A 70 21.30 17.16 -8.39
C ILE A 70 22.02 18.38 -7.81
N LEU A 71 21.24 19.29 -7.19
CA LEU A 71 21.76 20.53 -6.62
C LEU A 71 21.99 20.49 -5.12
N GLY A 72 21.28 19.62 -4.38
CA GLY A 72 21.40 19.51 -2.95
C GLY A 72 20.45 18.48 -2.34
N LYS A 73 20.52 18.36 -1.00
CA LYS A 73 19.63 17.50 -0.21
C LYS A 73 18.44 18.32 0.31
N PRO A 74 17.26 17.69 0.49
CA PRO A 74 16.09 18.36 1.07
C PRO A 74 16.32 18.92 2.48
N TYR A 75 17.14 18.23 3.29
CA TYR A 75 17.44 18.57 4.68
C TYR A 75 18.93 18.37 4.98
N GLU A 76 19.55 19.29 5.72
CA GLU A 76 20.91 19.09 6.27
C GLU A 76 20.88 18.03 7.38
N ASN A 77 19.91 18.12 8.30
CA ASN A 77 19.64 17.14 9.34
C ASN A 77 18.15 16.86 9.39
N TYR A 78 17.74 15.71 8.84
CA TYR A 78 16.33 15.36 8.73
C TYR A 78 15.70 15.12 10.11
N LEU A 79 16.40 14.49 11.04
CA LEU A 79 15.87 14.17 12.38
C LEU A 79 15.58 15.42 13.24
N GLU A 80 16.19 16.56 12.93
CA GLU A 80 15.91 17.83 13.60
C GLU A 80 14.78 18.62 12.94
N SER A 81 14.35 18.21 11.74
CA SER A 81 13.34 18.93 10.97
C SER A 81 11.96 18.84 11.62
N ASP A 82 11.13 19.87 11.43
CA ASP A 82 9.73 19.87 11.84
C ASP A 82 8.91 18.78 11.10
N VAL A 83 9.33 18.41 9.89
CA VAL A 83 8.70 17.36 9.13
C VAL A 83 8.85 16.01 9.83
N PHE A 84 10.07 15.68 10.28
CA PHE A 84 10.31 14.44 11.03
C PHE A 84 9.56 14.45 12.36
N LYS A 85 9.64 15.56 13.12
CA LYS A 85 8.98 15.67 14.44
C LYS A 85 7.46 15.47 14.32
N ARG A 86 6.82 16.05 13.30
CA ARG A 86 5.38 15.82 13.05
C ARG A 86 5.04 14.38 12.73
N ARG A 87 5.95 13.64 12.09
CA ARG A 87 5.72 12.25 11.65
C ARG A 87 6.16 11.22 12.68
N ALA A 88 6.89 11.57 13.70
CA ALA A 88 7.54 10.64 14.61
C ALA A 88 6.58 9.63 15.25
N ALA A 89 5.41 10.08 15.72
CA ALA A 89 4.38 9.20 16.29
C ALA A 89 3.85 8.21 15.23
N ALA A 90 3.52 8.68 14.05
CA ALA A 90 3.06 7.82 12.95
C ALA A 90 4.16 6.90 12.43
N LEU A 91 5.43 7.29 12.48
CA LEU A 91 6.56 6.42 12.15
C LEU A 91 6.70 5.28 13.16
N SER A 92 6.44 5.51 14.45
CA SER A 92 6.43 4.45 15.46
C SER A 92 5.35 3.40 15.17
N ASP A 93 4.12 3.83 14.86
CA ASP A 93 3.02 2.93 14.51
C ASP A 93 3.26 2.21 13.18
N LEU A 94 3.81 2.92 12.19
CA LEU A 94 4.18 2.35 10.90
C LEU A 94 5.27 1.28 11.06
N LEU A 95 6.25 1.50 11.94
CA LEU A 95 7.32 0.53 12.22
C LEU A 95 6.76 -0.77 12.84
N LYS A 96 5.81 -0.66 13.78
CA LYS A 96 5.10 -1.83 14.34
C LYS A 96 4.34 -2.59 13.25
N SER A 97 3.63 -1.85 12.39
CA SER A 97 2.89 -2.44 11.27
C SER A 97 3.82 -3.13 10.27
N LEU A 98 4.95 -2.51 9.93
CA LEU A 98 5.96 -3.09 9.05
C LEU A 98 6.59 -4.35 9.64
N HIS A 99 6.82 -4.41 10.95
CA HIS A 99 7.32 -5.60 11.62
C HIS A 99 6.37 -6.80 11.45
N ILE A 100 5.06 -6.56 11.50
CA ILE A 100 4.03 -7.59 11.32
C ILE A 100 3.88 -8.01 9.84
N LEU A 101 3.87 -7.04 8.93
CA LEU A 101 3.47 -7.25 7.54
C LEU A 101 4.65 -7.58 6.61
N SER A 102 5.82 -6.95 6.82
CA SER A 102 6.92 -7.05 5.87
C SER A 102 7.48 -8.47 5.70
N PRO A 103 7.61 -9.33 6.74
CA PRO A 103 8.11 -10.68 6.54
C PRO A 103 7.26 -11.49 5.56
N ALA A 104 5.93 -11.43 5.70
CA ALA A 104 5.01 -12.15 4.82
C ALA A 104 5.03 -11.60 3.39
N ILE A 105 5.08 -10.28 3.23
CA ILE A 105 5.18 -9.62 1.92
C ILE A 105 6.52 -9.96 1.26
N CYS A 106 7.64 -9.93 2.01
CA CYS A 106 8.96 -10.30 1.52
C CYS A 106 9.00 -11.76 1.08
N LEU A 107 8.51 -12.67 1.91
CA LEU A 107 8.45 -14.10 1.59
C LEU A 107 7.70 -14.34 0.28
N GLN A 108 6.51 -13.76 0.13
CA GLN A 108 5.73 -13.89 -1.08
C GLN A 108 6.41 -13.26 -2.30
N SER A 109 7.08 -12.12 -2.10
CA SER A 109 7.85 -11.44 -3.14
C SER A 109 9.00 -12.30 -3.63
N LEU A 110 9.75 -12.92 -2.71
CA LEU A 110 10.87 -13.80 -3.03
C LEU A 110 10.42 -15.07 -3.76
N LEU A 111 9.29 -15.66 -3.36
CA LEU A 111 8.70 -16.82 -4.04
C LEU A 111 8.35 -16.54 -5.53
N HIS A 112 8.01 -15.30 -5.86
CA HIS A 112 7.68 -14.87 -7.22
C HIS A 112 8.86 -14.28 -7.97
N CYS A 113 9.98 -13.97 -7.29
CA CYS A 113 11.14 -13.36 -7.90
C CYS A 113 11.90 -14.36 -8.78
N ARG A 114 12.01 -14.07 -10.07
CA ARG A 114 12.75 -14.87 -11.04
C ARG A 114 14.11 -14.28 -11.40
N GLU A 115 14.34 -13.04 -11.00
CA GLU A 115 15.60 -12.34 -11.26
C GLU A 115 16.56 -12.54 -10.07
N SER A 116 17.84 -12.69 -10.38
CA SER A 116 18.86 -12.74 -9.33
C SER A 116 18.88 -11.45 -8.51
N LEU A 117 18.80 -11.57 -7.20
CA LEU A 117 18.95 -10.47 -6.25
C LEU A 117 20.42 -10.23 -5.88
N ALA A 118 21.36 -10.99 -6.48
CA ALA A 118 22.79 -10.86 -6.20
C ALA A 118 23.25 -9.39 -6.31
N LEU A 119 23.99 -8.95 -5.32
CA LEU A 119 24.63 -7.63 -5.32
C LEU A 119 25.58 -7.56 -6.52
N LYS A 120 25.34 -6.61 -7.42
CA LYS A 120 26.38 -6.24 -8.37
C LYS A 120 27.57 -5.73 -7.55
N LYS A 121 28.75 -6.32 -7.73
CA LYS A 121 29.98 -6.04 -6.98
C LYS A 121 30.46 -4.58 -7.01
N GLU A 122 29.80 -3.71 -7.77
CA GLU A 122 30.20 -2.33 -7.99
C GLU A 122 29.39 -1.38 -7.10
N GLN A 123 30.06 -0.86 -6.07
CA GLN A 123 29.94 0.49 -5.52
C GLN A 123 28.59 1.00 -4.96
N ALA A 124 27.55 0.20 -4.79
CA ALA A 124 26.34 0.71 -4.16
C ALA A 124 26.51 0.82 -2.64
N LEU A 125 26.18 1.98 -2.07
CA LEU A 125 26.03 2.15 -0.63
C LEU A 125 25.14 1.03 -0.06
N PRO A 126 25.46 0.43 1.09
CA PRO A 126 24.75 -0.73 1.62
C PRO A 126 23.22 -0.54 1.75
N GLY A 127 22.78 0.63 2.20
CA GLY A 127 21.36 0.98 2.26
C GLY A 127 20.68 1.03 0.90
N ARG A 128 21.38 1.54 -0.13
CA ARG A 128 20.91 1.55 -1.52
C ARG A 128 20.72 0.13 -2.06
N SER A 129 21.64 -0.77 -1.75
CA SER A 129 21.59 -2.17 -2.19
C SER A 129 20.39 -2.90 -1.63
N LEU A 130 20.15 -2.80 -0.32
CA LEU A 130 18.99 -3.42 0.33
C LEU A 130 17.68 -2.88 -0.22
N TYR A 131 17.57 -1.56 -0.37
CA TYR A 131 16.39 -0.92 -0.96
C TYR A 131 16.12 -1.42 -2.38
N GLN A 132 17.15 -1.49 -3.24
CA GLN A 132 17.00 -1.94 -4.62
C GLN A 132 16.61 -3.43 -4.71
N GLN A 133 17.14 -4.27 -3.84
CA GLN A 133 16.77 -5.69 -3.76
C GLN A 133 15.30 -5.83 -3.36
N PHE A 134 14.88 -5.09 -2.35
CA PHE A 134 13.50 -5.09 -1.88
C PHE A 134 12.55 -4.58 -2.96
N GLU A 135 12.87 -3.47 -3.61
CA GLU A 135 12.07 -2.90 -4.72
C GLU A 135 11.94 -3.91 -5.88
N ARG A 136 13.02 -4.61 -6.27
CA ARG A 136 12.99 -5.63 -7.32
C ARG A 136 12.10 -6.81 -6.95
N SER A 137 12.24 -7.34 -5.73
CA SER A 137 11.42 -8.46 -5.29
C SER A 137 9.94 -8.09 -5.24
N LEU A 138 9.58 -6.89 -4.76
CA LEU A 138 8.21 -6.39 -4.79
C LEU A 138 7.64 -6.25 -6.21
N HIS A 139 8.45 -5.82 -7.17
CA HIS A 139 8.04 -5.78 -8.58
C HIS A 139 7.62 -7.16 -9.10
N SER A 140 8.24 -8.24 -8.60
CA SER A 140 7.92 -9.61 -9.01
C SER A 140 6.52 -10.08 -8.59
N LEU A 141 5.91 -9.47 -7.57
CA LEU A 141 4.51 -9.71 -7.20
C LEU A 141 3.51 -9.29 -8.29
N GLY A 142 3.91 -8.42 -9.22
CA GLY A 142 3.02 -7.87 -10.25
C GLY A 142 1.89 -6.99 -9.71
N SER A 143 1.86 -6.72 -8.40
CA SER A 143 0.82 -5.94 -7.72
C SER A 143 1.15 -4.44 -7.72
N GLN A 144 0.32 -3.66 -8.40
CA GLN A 144 0.39 -2.19 -8.37
C GLN A 144 0.01 -1.65 -6.98
N THR A 145 -0.90 -2.33 -6.31
CA THR A 145 -1.38 -2.00 -4.97
C THR A 145 -0.25 -2.13 -3.95
N ALA A 146 0.47 -3.26 -3.94
CA ALA A 146 1.63 -3.47 -3.06
C ALA A 146 2.75 -2.46 -3.34
N LEU A 147 3.08 -2.18 -4.61
CA LEU A 147 4.07 -1.18 -4.99
C LEU A 147 3.67 0.23 -4.58
N SER A 148 2.39 0.59 -4.73
CA SER A 148 1.88 1.90 -4.30
C SER A 148 2.03 2.07 -2.79
N LEU A 149 1.67 1.06 -2.00
CA LEU A 149 1.86 1.07 -0.55
C LEU A 149 3.34 1.25 -0.19
N TYR A 150 4.23 0.48 -0.80
CA TYR A 150 5.67 0.58 -0.57
C TYR A 150 6.23 1.97 -0.87
N TYR A 151 5.85 2.57 -2.01
CA TYR A 151 6.31 3.92 -2.36
C TYR A 151 5.74 4.99 -1.42
N ASP A 152 4.51 4.83 -0.92
CA ASP A 152 3.92 5.76 0.04
C ASP A 152 4.60 5.67 1.40
N ILE A 153 4.91 4.45 1.89
CA ILE A 153 5.67 4.23 3.11
C ILE A 153 7.07 4.85 2.97
N SER A 154 7.78 4.53 1.89
CA SER A 154 9.13 5.06 1.64
C SER A 154 9.14 6.58 1.54
N SER A 155 8.13 7.15 0.91
CA SER A 155 7.96 8.60 0.78
C SER A 155 7.63 9.28 2.11
N PHE A 156 6.89 8.63 2.99
CA PHE A 156 6.55 9.16 4.31
C PHE A 156 7.72 9.06 5.29
N ALA A 157 8.40 7.91 5.30
CA ALA A 157 9.55 7.69 6.16
C ALA A 157 10.79 8.51 5.71
N GLU A 158 10.88 8.85 4.41
CA GLU A 158 12.03 9.53 3.81
C GLU A 158 13.36 8.88 4.25
N SER A 159 14.27 9.65 4.89
CA SER A 159 15.54 9.15 5.39
C SER A 159 15.53 8.72 6.87
N ALA A 160 14.39 8.90 7.57
CA ALA A 160 14.31 8.73 9.01
C ALA A 160 14.94 7.42 9.51
N LEU A 161 14.60 6.30 8.89
CA LEU A 161 15.07 4.98 9.35
C LEU A 161 16.59 4.83 9.22
N LEU A 162 17.18 5.34 8.14
CA LEU A 162 18.63 5.30 7.94
C LEU A 162 19.34 6.29 8.86
N ASP A 163 18.83 7.51 9.00
CA ASP A 163 19.42 8.54 9.83
C ASP A 163 19.41 8.11 11.31
N ILE A 164 18.33 7.49 11.78
CA ILE A 164 18.25 6.92 13.15
C ILE A 164 19.28 5.81 13.33
N LEU A 165 19.41 4.88 12.38
CA LEU A 165 20.43 3.83 12.45
C LEU A 165 21.85 4.42 12.50
N CYS A 166 22.14 5.42 11.67
CA CYS A 166 23.43 6.09 11.68
C CYS A 166 23.69 6.83 13.01
N LEU A 167 22.66 7.41 13.61
CA LEU A 167 22.79 8.11 14.89
C LEU A 167 22.99 7.12 16.05
N LYS A 168 22.23 6.01 16.10
CA LYS A 168 22.32 5.02 17.19
C LYS A 168 23.56 4.13 17.11
N LEU A 169 23.96 3.72 15.92
CA LEU A 169 25.07 2.78 15.73
C LEU A 169 26.41 3.43 15.34
N GLY A 170 26.36 4.67 14.84
CA GLY A 170 27.48 5.25 14.12
C GLY A 170 27.45 4.87 12.63
N LYS A 171 27.99 5.76 11.77
CA LYS A 171 27.89 5.61 10.31
C LYS A 171 28.48 4.30 9.78
N LYS A 172 29.67 3.90 10.26
CA LYS A 172 30.37 2.68 9.80
C LYS A 172 29.61 1.42 10.19
N GLU A 173 29.14 1.36 11.43
CA GLU A 173 28.38 0.25 11.99
C GLU A 173 26.99 0.14 11.31
N ALA A 174 26.35 1.25 11.03
CA ALA A 174 25.09 1.29 10.27
C ALA A 174 25.28 0.79 8.83
N GLU A 175 26.37 1.18 8.15
CA GLU A 175 26.72 0.66 6.83
C GLU A 175 26.99 -0.85 6.86
N ALA A 176 27.73 -1.35 7.84
CA ALA A 176 27.99 -2.77 8.02
C ALA A 176 26.69 -3.56 8.30
N PHE A 177 25.84 -3.02 9.15
CA PHE A 177 24.53 -3.57 9.46
C PHE A 177 23.63 -3.69 8.22
N LEU A 178 23.53 -2.62 7.41
CA LEU A 178 22.76 -2.61 6.17
C LEU A 178 23.31 -3.57 5.12
N HIS A 179 24.66 -3.72 5.08
CA HIS A 179 25.30 -4.69 4.20
C HIS A 179 24.98 -6.13 4.62
N ALA A 180 25.08 -6.43 5.91
CA ALA A 180 24.72 -7.75 6.45
C ALA A 180 23.23 -8.06 6.17
N ALA A 181 22.33 -7.09 6.35
CA ALA A 181 20.92 -7.23 6.05
C ALA A 181 20.65 -7.49 4.55
N ALA A 182 21.39 -6.82 3.66
CA ALA A 182 21.27 -7.04 2.23
C ALA A 182 21.79 -8.45 1.81
N LEU A 183 22.84 -8.93 2.43
CA LEU A 183 23.35 -10.30 2.23
C LEU A 183 22.36 -11.34 2.74
N GLU A 184 21.78 -11.13 3.94
CA GLU A 184 20.78 -12.03 4.50
C GLU A 184 19.52 -12.10 3.62
N TYR A 185 19.04 -10.96 3.13
CA TYR A 185 17.90 -10.93 2.21
C TYR A 185 18.19 -11.66 0.89
N THR A 186 19.42 -11.53 0.36
CA THR A 186 19.85 -12.27 -0.84
C THR A 186 19.92 -13.76 -0.57
N SER A 187 20.49 -14.17 0.57
CA SER A 187 20.59 -15.59 0.91
C SER A 187 19.22 -16.24 1.12
N CYS A 188 18.24 -15.51 1.69
CA CYS A 188 16.87 -15.98 1.74
C CYS A 188 16.31 -16.33 0.35
N PHE A 189 16.64 -15.55 -0.68
CA PHE A 189 16.25 -15.87 -2.06
C PHE A 189 16.97 -17.10 -2.61
N GLU A 190 18.28 -17.19 -2.40
CA GLU A 190 19.10 -18.29 -2.93
C GLU A 190 18.79 -19.63 -2.26
N ASP A 191 18.39 -19.59 -0.99
CA ASP A 191 18.14 -20.77 -0.17
C ASP A 191 16.74 -21.39 -0.33
N PHE A 192 15.83 -20.74 -1.10
CA PHE A 192 14.50 -21.30 -1.37
C PHE A 192 14.49 -22.70 -1.98
N THR A 193 15.58 -23.11 -2.63
CA THR A 193 15.72 -24.47 -3.17
C THR A 193 16.16 -25.50 -2.13
N LYS A 194 16.67 -25.02 -0.97
CA LYS A 194 17.31 -25.85 0.08
C LYS A 194 16.50 -25.82 1.38
N GLU A 195 15.79 -24.74 1.67
CA GLU A 195 15.05 -24.52 2.90
C GLU A 195 13.54 -24.47 2.63
N SER A 196 12.75 -24.75 3.68
CA SER A 196 11.30 -24.57 3.60
C SER A 196 10.92 -23.08 3.62
N ALA A 197 9.75 -22.76 3.05
CA ALA A 197 9.21 -21.40 3.11
C ALA A 197 9.01 -20.90 4.56
N GLU A 198 8.76 -21.82 5.50
CA GLU A 198 8.64 -21.51 6.92
C GLU A 198 9.98 -21.09 7.53
N SER A 199 11.09 -21.79 7.22
CA SER A 199 12.44 -21.43 7.64
C SER A 199 12.85 -20.05 7.11
N ILE A 200 12.61 -19.80 5.83
CA ILE A 200 12.85 -18.49 5.20
C ILE A 200 11.98 -17.41 5.86
N GLY A 201 10.72 -17.71 6.16
CA GLY A 201 9.81 -16.81 6.86
C GLY A 201 10.38 -16.36 8.22
N HIS A 202 10.87 -17.28 9.04
CA HIS A 202 11.49 -16.96 10.32
C HIS A 202 12.77 -16.12 10.19
N ARG A 203 13.57 -16.34 9.14
CA ARG A 203 14.75 -15.50 8.86
C ARG A 203 14.33 -14.07 8.53
N LEU A 204 13.27 -13.89 7.75
CA LEU A 204 12.72 -12.57 7.40
C LEU A 204 12.11 -11.87 8.63
N GLU A 205 11.43 -12.62 9.53
CA GLU A 205 10.92 -12.10 10.79
C GLU A 205 12.09 -11.61 11.69
N HIS A 206 13.15 -12.41 11.80
CA HIS A 206 14.34 -12.02 12.55
C HIS A 206 15.00 -10.76 11.95
N LEU A 207 15.09 -10.68 10.63
CA LEU A 207 15.60 -9.50 9.94
C LEU A 207 14.75 -8.26 10.24
N ALA A 208 13.42 -8.37 10.18
CA ALA A 208 12.50 -7.28 10.50
C ALA A 208 12.65 -6.81 11.96
N GLU A 209 12.79 -7.75 12.91
CA GLU A 209 13.02 -7.44 14.33
C GLU A 209 14.33 -6.70 14.55
N THR A 210 15.39 -7.11 13.85
CA THR A 210 16.72 -6.49 13.94
C THR A 210 16.68 -5.02 13.51
N PHE A 211 15.87 -4.69 12.50
CA PHE A 211 15.64 -3.29 12.10
C PHE A 211 14.76 -2.53 13.07
N ARG A 212 13.71 -3.16 13.60
CA ARG A 212 12.72 -2.51 14.45
C ARG A 212 13.34 -1.96 15.72
N LYS A 213 14.13 -2.79 16.40
CA LYS A 213 14.60 -2.52 17.76
C LYS A 213 15.34 -1.18 17.93
N PRO A 214 16.43 -0.88 17.21
CA PRO A 214 17.16 0.38 17.40
C PRO A 214 16.33 1.62 17.02
N ILE A 215 15.41 1.48 16.08
CA ILE A 215 14.55 2.59 15.63
C ILE A 215 13.44 2.85 16.66
N GLU A 216 12.81 1.81 17.18
CA GLU A 216 11.78 1.91 18.21
C GLU A 216 12.34 2.52 19.52
N GLU A 217 13.54 2.08 19.91
CA GLU A 217 14.24 2.66 21.07
C GLU A 217 14.47 4.16 20.90
N TYR A 218 14.91 4.62 19.73
CA TYR A 218 15.09 6.03 19.45
C TYR A 218 13.78 6.82 19.48
N LEU A 219 12.72 6.28 18.82
CA LEU A 219 11.43 6.96 18.76
C LEU A 219 10.74 7.01 20.14
N ALA A 220 10.97 6.03 21.00
CA ALA A 220 10.43 6.01 22.37
C ALA A 220 11.11 7.03 23.29
N GLU A 221 12.38 7.36 23.04
CA GLU A 221 13.16 8.35 23.80
C GLU A 221 12.97 9.78 23.28
N LEU A 222 12.30 9.93 22.13
CA LEU A 222 12.17 11.22 21.46
C LEU A 222 11.18 12.15 22.19
N GLU A 223 11.66 13.27 22.67
CA GLU A 223 10.82 14.34 23.22
C GLU A 223 10.30 15.24 22.10
N LEU A 224 8.98 15.28 21.93
CA LEU A 224 8.35 16.13 20.91
C LEU A 224 7.87 17.44 21.53
N PRO A 225 8.08 18.59 20.86
CA PRO A 225 7.51 19.86 21.30
C PRO A 225 5.98 19.77 21.41
N PRO A 226 5.37 20.35 22.47
CA PRO A 226 3.95 20.20 22.76
C PRO A 226 3.03 20.89 21.74
N ASP A 227 3.54 21.81 20.96
CA ASP A 227 2.84 22.62 19.96
C ASP A 227 2.97 22.03 18.53
N ILE A 228 3.64 20.89 18.37
CA ILE A 228 3.74 20.22 17.06
C ILE A 228 2.45 19.45 16.76
N GLU A 229 1.80 19.80 15.64
CA GLU A 229 0.65 19.07 15.12
C GLU A 229 1.11 17.77 14.43
N PRO A 230 0.68 16.56 14.90
CA PRO A 230 1.11 15.30 14.32
C PRO A 230 0.61 15.11 12.88
N GLU A 231 1.46 14.57 12.00
CA GLU A 231 1.11 14.15 10.64
C GLU A 231 0.92 12.62 10.64
N ALA A 232 -0.31 12.17 10.40
CA ALA A 232 -0.63 10.74 10.30
C ALA A 232 -0.18 10.15 8.96
N PHE A 233 0.22 8.87 8.96
CA PHE A 233 0.37 8.11 7.72
C PHE A 233 -1.00 7.68 7.23
N VAL A 234 -1.36 8.10 6.03
CA VAL A 234 -2.62 7.69 5.37
C VAL A 234 -2.28 7.10 4.01
N TRP A 235 -2.64 5.84 3.82
CA TRP A 235 -2.51 5.19 2.53
C TRP A 235 -3.81 5.27 1.74
N GLU A 236 -3.76 5.91 0.60
CA GLU A 236 -4.88 6.01 -0.34
C GLU A 236 -4.51 5.29 -1.64
N PRO A 237 -4.91 4.03 -1.85
CA PRO A 237 -4.52 3.26 -3.03
C PRO A 237 -4.93 3.94 -4.35
N ASN A 238 -5.99 4.73 -4.33
CA ASN A 238 -6.48 5.49 -5.50
C ASN A 238 -5.98 6.93 -5.57
N LYS A 239 -5.13 7.39 -4.64
CA LYS A 239 -4.52 8.72 -4.61
C LYS A 239 -5.54 9.86 -4.78
N GLY A 240 -6.61 9.84 -3.99
CA GLY A 240 -7.67 10.86 -4.05
C GLY A 240 -8.50 10.82 -5.34
N ARG A 241 -8.35 9.78 -6.16
CA ARG A 241 -9.19 9.52 -7.33
C ARG A 241 -10.37 8.60 -7.04
N THR A 242 -10.67 8.34 -5.78
CA THR A 242 -11.87 7.60 -5.42
C THR A 242 -13.07 8.37 -5.94
N ARG A 243 -13.72 7.82 -6.97
CA ARG A 243 -14.89 8.45 -7.53
C ARG A 243 -16.06 8.28 -6.56
N TYR A 244 -16.83 9.32 -6.34
CA TYR A 244 -18.03 9.23 -5.49
C TYR A 244 -18.96 8.08 -5.89
N CYS A 245 -19.02 7.74 -7.17
CA CYS A 245 -19.81 6.60 -7.64
C CYS A 245 -19.31 5.25 -7.09
N ASP A 246 -18.01 5.10 -6.84
CA ASP A 246 -17.43 3.88 -6.28
C ASP A 246 -17.75 3.77 -4.78
N ILE A 247 -17.65 4.88 -4.03
CA ILE A 247 -18.04 4.95 -2.60
C ILE A 247 -19.49 4.59 -2.41
N VAL A 248 -20.37 5.22 -3.21
CA VAL A 248 -21.81 4.97 -3.16
C VAL A 248 -22.13 3.52 -3.56
N ALA A 249 -21.40 2.96 -4.56
CA ALA A 249 -21.58 1.56 -4.95
C ALA A 249 -21.26 0.60 -3.80
N ILE A 250 -20.13 0.80 -3.11
CA ILE A 250 -19.74 -0.01 -1.95
C ILE A 250 -20.79 0.06 -0.85
N ASP A 251 -21.25 1.25 -0.48
CA ASP A 251 -22.27 1.42 0.55
C ASP A 251 -23.61 0.75 0.14
N MET A 252 -24.01 0.89 -1.12
CA MET A 252 -25.21 0.21 -1.63
C MET A 252 -25.09 -1.32 -1.59
N ILE A 253 -23.91 -1.88 -1.91
CA ILE A 253 -23.63 -3.32 -1.77
C ILE A 253 -23.78 -3.75 -0.31
N CYS A 254 -23.19 -2.99 0.63
CA CYS A 254 -23.35 -3.26 2.06
C CYS A 254 -24.83 -3.23 2.49
N LYS A 255 -25.60 -2.24 2.07
CA LYS A 255 -27.03 -2.11 2.39
C LYS A 255 -27.88 -3.24 1.80
N ILE A 256 -27.54 -3.71 0.59
CA ILE A 256 -28.18 -4.89 -0.02
C ILE A 256 -27.86 -6.14 0.80
N ASN A 257 -26.61 -6.36 1.15
CA ASN A 257 -26.16 -7.51 1.95
C ASN A 257 -26.76 -7.52 3.36
N GLN A 258 -26.98 -6.34 3.96
CA GLN A 258 -27.63 -6.18 5.27
C GLN A 258 -29.17 -6.29 5.18
N GLY A 259 -29.73 -6.42 3.98
CA GLY A 259 -31.18 -6.47 3.78
C GLY A 259 -31.92 -5.12 3.90
N ILE A 260 -31.19 -4.00 4.02
CA ILE A 260 -31.78 -2.66 4.02
C ILE A 260 -32.45 -2.38 2.66
N TYR A 261 -31.80 -2.86 1.60
CA TYR A 261 -32.41 -2.97 0.27
C TYR A 261 -32.64 -4.46 -0.04
N PRO A 262 -33.86 -4.99 0.22
CA PRO A 262 -34.11 -6.42 0.07
C PRO A 262 -33.92 -6.88 -1.38
N LEU A 263 -33.38 -8.08 -1.55
CA LEU A 263 -33.20 -8.70 -2.86
C LEU A 263 -34.53 -8.85 -3.61
N GLY A 264 -34.52 -8.61 -4.90
CA GLY A 264 -35.74 -8.68 -5.75
C GLY A 264 -36.63 -7.45 -5.66
N THR A 265 -36.42 -6.54 -4.70
CA THR A 265 -37.23 -5.29 -4.59
C THR A 265 -36.55 -4.16 -5.39
N LEU A 266 -37.35 -3.17 -5.77
CA LEU A 266 -36.87 -1.99 -6.46
C LEU A 266 -36.10 -1.09 -5.47
N LEU A 267 -34.92 -0.65 -5.88
CA LEU A 267 -34.18 0.40 -5.19
C LEU A 267 -34.90 1.75 -5.30
N PRO A 268 -34.65 2.69 -4.38
CA PRO A 268 -35.09 4.05 -4.51
C PRO A 268 -34.72 4.67 -5.86
N GLY A 269 -35.57 5.53 -6.39
CA GLY A 269 -35.31 6.20 -7.67
C GLY A 269 -34.04 7.07 -7.64
N GLY A 270 -33.45 7.32 -8.81
CA GLY A 270 -32.24 8.11 -8.97
C GLY A 270 -32.22 9.44 -8.23
N PRO A 271 -33.25 10.29 -8.32
CA PRO A 271 -33.31 11.54 -7.56
C PRO A 271 -33.28 11.33 -6.04
N VAL A 272 -33.99 10.31 -5.51
CA VAL A 272 -34.01 9.98 -4.08
C VAL A 272 -32.64 9.51 -3.60
N LEU A 273 -31.98 8.66 -4.38
CA LEU A 273 -30.61 8.22 -4.07
C LEU A 273 -29.62 9.40 -4.13
N ALA A 274 -29.75 10.29 -5.11
CA ALA A 274 -28.92 11.49 -5.24
C ALA A 274 -29.03 12.40 -4.00
N ASP A 275 -30.22 12.59 -3.50
CA ASP A 275 -30.47 13.33 -2.26
C ASP A 275 -29.94 12.60 -1.03
N THR A 276 -30.21 11.30 -0.91
CA THR A 276 -29.76 10.46 0.20
C THR A 276 -28.21 10.44 0.34
N TYR A 277 -27.49 10.41 -0.78
CA TYR A 277 -26.02 10.35 -0.80
C TYR A 277 -25.37 11.73 -1.00
N HIS A 278 -26.14 12.79 -1.09
CA HIS A 278 -25.66 14.16 -1.35
C HIS A 278 -24.73 14.25 -2.57
N VAL A 279 -25.12 13.58 -3.66
CA VAL A 279 -24.38 13.55 -4.92
C VAL A 279 -25.28 13.90 -6.11
N SER A 280 -24.66 14.16 -7.28
CA SER A 280 -25.44 14.41 -8.49
C SER A 280 -26.13 13.13 -9.00
N GLU A 281 -27.26 13.28 -9.73
CA GLU A 281 -27.93 12.16 -10.41
C GLU A 281 -27.01 11.46 -11.43
N ILE A 282 -26.06 12.20 -12.02
CA ILE A 282 -25.05 11.62 -12.92
C ILE A 282 -24.16 10.64 -12.15
N THR A 283 -23.79 10.97 -10.90
CA THR A 283 -23.02 10.09 -10.02
C THR A 283 -23.83 8.82 -9.73
N ILE A 284 -25.11 8.94 -9.36
CA ILE A 284 -26.00 7.78 -9.13
C ILE A 284 -26.13 6.92 -10.39
N ARG A 285 -26.30 7.53 -11.56
CA ARG A 285 -26.39 6.78 -12.82
C ARG A 285 -25.12 5.98 -13.09
N ARG A 286 -23.94 6.54 -12.80
CA ARG A 286 -22.65 5.84 -12.89
C ARG A 286 -22.55 4.71 -11.85
N THR A 287 -22.99 4.95 -10.62
CA THR A 287 -23.09 3.94 -9.55
C THR A 287 -23.95 2.76 -9.98
N ILE A 288 -25.16 3.02 -10.46
CA ILE A 288 -26.08 1.98 -10.93
C ILE A 288 -25.49 1.22 -12.12
N GLY A 289 -24.81 1.93 -13.03
CA GLY A 289 -24.09 1.30 -14.14
C GLY A 289 -23.00 0.34 -13.65
N LEU A 290 -22.21 0.75 -12.66
CA LEU A 290 -21.20 -0.10 -12.03
C LEU A 290 -21.82 -1.33 -11.33
N LEU A 291 -22.88 -1.12 -10.54
CA LEU A 291 -23.57 -2.22 -9.84
C LEU A 291 -24.24 -3.22 -10.83
N ASN A 292 -24.76 -2.74 -11.97
CA ASN A 292 -25.23 -3.62 -13.05
C ASN A 292 -24.08 -4.44 -13.64
N THR A 293 -22.92 -3.83 -13.89
CA THR A 293 -21.73 -4.52 -14.42
C THR A 293 -21.22 -5.58 -13.45
N LEU A 294 -21.29 -5.28 -12.13
CA LEU A 294 -20.93 -6.21 -11.06
C LEU A 294 -21.98 -7.33 -10.83
N GLY A 295 -23.15 -7.23 -11.46
CA GLY A 295 -24.24 -8.18 -11.26
C GLY A 295 -24.90 -8.11 -9.88
N VAL A 296 -24.78 -6.98 -9.18
CA VAL A 296 -25.40 -6.74 -7.87
C VAL A 296 -26.83 -6.23 -8.02
N VAL A 297 -27.10 -5.52 -9.10
CA VAL A 297 -28.43 -5.00 -9.43
C VAL A 297 -28.78 -5.26 -10.89
N GLN A 298 -30.07 -5.19 -11.21
CA GLN A 298 -30.59 -5.24 -12.55
C GLN A 298 -31.47 -4.06 -12.82
N THR A 299 -31.14 -3.26 -13.82
CA THR A 299 -32.01 -2.17 -14.29
C THR A 299 -32.96 -2.69 -15.35
N ILE A 300 -34.25 -2.51 -15.11
CA ILE A 300 -35.35 -2.88 -16.01
C ILE A 300 -35.91 -1.59 -16.62
N ASN A 301 -35.83 -1.43 -17.93
CA ASN A 301 -36.29 -0.23 -18.63
C ASN A 301 -37.74 0.05 -18.33
N GLY A 302 -38.05 1.29 -17.96
CA GLY A 302 -39.41 1.74 -17.63
C GLY A 302 -39.98 1.30 -16.27
N VAL A 303 -39.21 0.44 -15.51
CA VAL A 303 -39.64 -0.08 -14.21
C VAL A 303 -38.77 0.44 -13.09
N GLY A 304 -37.43 0.28 -13.19
CA GLY A 304 -36.50 0.68 -12.16
C GLY A 304 -35.32 -0.29 -12.02
N THR A 305 -34.59 -0.15 -10.93
CA THR A 305 -33.43 -1.00 -10.61
C THR A 305 -33.73 -1.87 -9.39
N ARG A 306 -33.49 -3.17 -9.44
CA ARG A 306 -33.68 -4.10 -8.32
C ARG A 306 -32.36 -4.75 -7.89
N GLY A 307 -32.23 -5.05 -6.61
CA GLY A 307 -31.15 -5.88 -6.07
C GLY A 307 -31.28 -7.33 -6.52
N ILE A 308 -30.13 -7.98 -6.79
CA ILE A 308 -30.09 -9.36 -7.31
C ILE A 308 -29.34 -10.24 -6.30
N GLY A 309 -29.87 -11.46 -6.10
CA GLY A 309 -29.24 -12.48 -5.27
C GLY A 309 -28.15 -13.27 -6.00
N PRO A 310 -27.21 -13.87 -5.24
CA PRO A 310 -26.27 -14.85 -5.80
C PRO A 310 -27.03 -16.01 -6.47
N GLY A 311 -26.69 -16.32 -7.71
CA GLY A 311 -27.30 -17.45 -8.44
C GLY A 311 -28.50 -17.09 -9.32
N ASP A 312 -28.87 -15.83 -9.47
CA ASP A 312 -29.87 -15.43 -10.47
C ASP A 312 -29.27 -15.60 -11.88
N ALA A 313 -29.61 -16.72 -12.52
CA ALA A 313 -29.13 -17.12 -13.86
C ALA A 313 -29.59 -16.18 -15.00
N SER A 314 -30.41 -15.16 -14.69
CA SER A 314 -30.93 -14.23 -15.71
C SER A 314 -29.92 -13.17 -16.14
N ILE A 315 -28.70 -13.13 -15.51
CA ILE A 315 -27.72 -12.09 -15.75
C ILE A 315 -26.48 -12.65 -16.44
N PRO A 316 -26.17 -12.20 -17.65
CA PRO A 316 -24.87 -12.45 -18.22
C PRO A 316 -23.83 -11.63 -17.43
N TYR A 317 -23.01 -12.30 -16.60
CA TYR A 317 -21.85 -11.66 -15.98
C TYR A 317 -20.95 -11.09 -17.09
N ARG A 318 -20.85 -9.77 -17.16
CA ARG A 318 -20.00 -9.09 -18.15
C ARG A 318 -18.55 -9.02 -17.69
N LEU A 319 -17.97 -10.20 -17.41
CA LEU A 319 -16.58 -10.37 -16.99
C LEU A 319 -15.59 -9.61 -17.89
N LYS A 320 -15.89 -9.53 -19.22
CA LYS A 320 -15.06 -8.76 -20.16
C LYS A 320 -15.05 -7.26 -19.88
N GLU A 321 -16.17 -6.69 -19.46
CA GLU A 321 -16.26 -5.25 -19.14
C GLU A 321 -15.56 -4.95 -17.82
N LEU A 322 -15.67 -5.82 -16.81
CA LEU A 322 -14.89 -5.74 -15.56
C LEU A 322 -13.38 -5.81 -15.80
N MET A 323 -12.94 -6.63 -16.75
CA MET A 323 -11.53 -6.75 -17.11
C MET A 323 -10.99 -5.50 -17.83
N LEU A 324 -11.82 -4.85 -18.66
CA LEU A 324 -11.41 -3.66 -19.43
C LEU A 324 -11.24 -2.42 -18.56
N ASP A 325 -12.02 -2.28 -17.49
CA ASP A 325 -12.00 -1.09 -16.61
C ASP A 325 -10.88 -1.08 -15.56
N GLY A 326 -10.02 -2.12 -15.52
CA GLY A 326 -8.94 -2.24 -14.52
C GLY A 326 -9.44 -2.55 -13.09
N ASN A 327 -10.74 -2.53 -12.85
CA ASN A 327 -11.35 -2.78 -11.53
C ASN A 327 -11.12 -4.23 -11.07
N LEU A 328 -11.19 -5.20 -11.97
CA LEU A 328 -10.92 -6.60 -11.65
C LEU A 328 -9.46 -6.78 -11.22
N LYS A 329 -8.52 -6.12 -11.90
CA LYS A 329 -7.10 -6.16 -11.54
C LYS A 329 -6.89 -5.60 -10.14
N ALA A 330 -7.43 -4.42 -9.84
CA ALA A 330 -7.33 -3.80 -8.52
C ALA A 330 -7.97 -4.68 -7.43
N PHE A 331 -9.10 -5.32 -7.72
CA PHE A 331 -9.74 -6.27 -6.82
C PHE A 331 -8.88 -7.50 -6.56
N LEU A 332 -8.29 -8.12 -7.60
CA LEU A 332 -7.39 -9.26 -7.45
C LEU A 332 -6.11 -8.89 -6.68
N GLU A 333 -5.56 -7.71 -6.91
CA GLU A 333 -4.40 -7.19 -6.16
C GLU A 333 -4.74 -6.95 -4.68
N ALA A 334 -5.94 -6.46 -4.38
CA ALA A 334 -6.42 -6.32 -3.00
C ALA A 334 -6.61 -7.68 -2.31
N LEU A 335 -7.18 -8.67 -3.01
CA LEU A 335 -7.28 -10.04 -2.52
C LEU A 335 -5.89 -10.68 -2.31
N GLN A 336 -4.95 -10.45 -3.21
CA GLN A 336 -3.57 -10.91 -3.06
C GLN A 336 -2.94 -10.32 -1.79
N LEU A 337 -3.08 -9.01 -1.58
CA LEU A 337 -2.56 -8.36 -0.38
C LEU A 337 -3.21 -8.93 0.88
N LEU A 338 -4.53 -9.10 0.89
CA LEU A 338 -5.26 -9.72 2.00
C LEU A 338 -4.80 -11.16 2.26
N ALA A 339 -4.61 -11.96 1.22
CA ALA A 339 -4.13 -13.34 1.36
C ALA A 339 -2.73 -13.42 1.98
N VAL A 340 -1.86 -12.47 1.64
CA VAL A 340 -0.49 -12.40 2.19
C VAL A 340 -0.46 -11.88 3.61
N THR A 341 -1.25 -10.84 3.91
CA THR A 341 -1.17 -10.10 5.17
C THR A 341 -2.23 -10.53 6.20
N GLY A 342 -3.28 -11.22 5.78
CA GLY A 342 -4.41 -11.55 6.65
C GLY A 342 -4.02 -12.43 7.84
N LYS A 343 -3.19 -13.46 7.62
CA LYS A 343 -2.73 -14.34 8.72
C LYS A 343 -1.92 -13.58 9.78
N PRO A 344 -0.82 -12.85 9.44
CA PRO A 344 -0.06 -12.14 10.45
C PRO A 344 -0.87 -11.06 11.17
N VAL A 345 -1.75 -10.34 10.48
CA VAL A 345 -2.63 -9.35 11.10
C VAL A 345 -3.60 -10.01 12.07
N PHE A 346 -4.24 -11.11 11.67
CA PHE A 346 -5.17 -11.84 12.54
C PHE A 346 -4.46 -12.38 13.78
N LEU A 347 -3.28 -12.99 13.63
CA LEU A 347 -2.51 -13.51 14.76
C LEU A 347 -2.08 -12.38 15.71
N TYR A 348 -1.73 -11.23 15.21
CA TYR A 348 -1.40 -10.05 16.03
C TYR A 348 -2.62 -9.55 16.79
N THR A 349 -3.79 -9.47 16.16
CA THR A 349 -5.02 -8.94 16.76
C THR A 349 -5.70 -9.95 17.69
N PHE A 350 -5.47 -11.25 17.46
CA PHE A 350 -6.16 -12.35 18.17
C PHE A 350 -6.24 -12.20 19.69
N PRO A 351 -5.17 -11.77 20.40
CA PRO A 351 -5.22 -11.61 21.86
C PRO A 351 -6.24 -10.55 22.36
N TRP A 352 -6.65 -9.63 21.50
CA TRP A 352 -7.59 -8.56 21.85
C TRP A 352 -9.02 -8.81 21.35
N ILE A 353 -9.23 -9.87 20.56
CA ILE A 353 -10.57 -10.22 20.06
C ILE A 353 -11.37 -10.89 21.17
N PRO A 354 -12.53 -10.35 21.58
CA PRO A 354 -13.38 -10.96 22.60
C PRO A 354 -13.89 -12.34 22.17
N GLU A 355 -14.17 -13.20 23.16
CA GLU A 355 -14.65 -14.56 22.93
C GLU A 355 -15.93 -14.59 22.10
N GLU A 356 -16.83 -13.62 22.30
CA GLU A 356 -18.07 -13.47 21.52
C GLU A 356 -17.79 -13.25 20.01
N ALA A 357 -16.80 -12.42 19.67
CA ALA A 357 -16.42 -12.18 18.29
C ALA A 357 -15.70 -13.41 17.68
N LEU A 358 -14.87 -14.11 18.46
CA LEU A 358 -14.28 -15.39 18.05
C LEU A 358 -15.35 -16.45 17.80
N ALA A 359 -16.38 -16.52 18.65
CA ALA A 359 -17.52 -17.42 18.45
C ALA A 359 -18.31 -17.08 17.19
N ALA A 360 -18.45 -15.80 16.83
CA ALA A 360 -19.08 -15.37 15.59
C ALA A 360 -18.26 -15.81 14.34
N ILE A 361 -16.93 -15.70 14.39
CA ILE A 361 -16.04 -16.18 13.32
C ILE A 361 -16.14 -17.70 13.18
N ALA A 362 -16.11 -18.43 14.31
CA ALA A 362 -16.27 -19.89 14.33
C ALA A 362 -17.64 -20.31 13.81
N GLY A 363 -18.70 -19.59 14.17
CA GLY A 363 -20.05 -19.82 13.65
C GLY A 363 -20.14 -19.61 12.14
N ALA A 364 -19.48 -18.57 11.60
CA ALA A 364 -19.39 -18.34 10.17
C ALA A 364 -18.64 -19.48 9.45
N ALA A 365 -17.60 -20.03 10.08
CA ALA A 365 -16.85 -21.18 9.54
C ALA A 365 -17.65 -22.50 9.54
N ALA A 366 -18.64 -22.64 10.42
CA ALA A 366 -19.50 -23.82 10.50
C ALA A 366 -20.64 -23.85 9.47
N ILE A 367 -20.83 -22.77 8.69
CA ILE A 367 -21.86 -22.72 7.64
C ILE A 367 -21.44 -23.68 6.48
N PRO A 368 -22.32 -24.58 5.99
CA PRO A 368 -22.00 -25.50 4.89
C PRO A 368 -21.52 -24.76 3.63
N GLU A 369 -20.55 -25.35 2.93
CA GLU A 369 -19.90 -24.77 1.74
C GLU A 369 -20.88 -24.26 0.66
N GLU A 370 -22.03 -24.90 0.50
CA GLU A 370 -23.09 -24.49 -0.42
C GLU A 370 -23.65 -23.08 -0.15
N LYS A 371 -23.40 -22.48 1.03
CA LYS A 371 -23.91 -21.18 1.45
C LYS A 371 -22.84 -20.10 1.65
N SER A 372 -21.71 -20.16 0.95
CA SER A 372 -20.67 -19.13 0.98
C SER A 372 -19.95 -18.95 2.32
N SER A 373 -19.63 -20.03 3.03
CA SER A 373 -18.95 -20.00 4.33
C SER A 373 -17.64 -19.21 4.32
N MET A 374 -16.84 -19.30 3.24
CA MET A 374 -15.56 -18.59 3.12
C MET A 374 -15.73 -17.08 3.15
N VAL A 375 -16.72 -16.53 2.43
CA VAL A 375 -16.98 -15.07 2.42
C VAL A 375 -17.45 -14.61 3.81
N ALA A 376 -18.29 -15.40 4.47
CA ALA A 376 -18.76 -15.09 5.82
C ALA A 376 -17.60 -15.09 6.84
N VAL A 377 -16.69 -16.07 6.78
CA VAL A 377 -15.50 -16.14 7.64
C VAL A 377 -14.57 -14.96 7.40
N ILE A 378 -14.26 -14.66 6.14
CA ILE A 378 -13.40 -13.50 5.81
C ILE A 378 -14.04 -12.21 6.30
N SER A 379 -15.35 -12.02 6.09
CA SER A 379 -16.07 -10.82 6.52
C SER A 379 -16.07 -10.68 8.05
N ALA A 380 -16.38 -11.76 8.79
CA ALA A 380 -16.36 -11.74 10.26
C ALA A 380 -14.95 -11.50 10.81
N GLY A 381 -13.93 -12.15 10.21
CA GLY A 381 -12.53 -11.95 10.59
C GLY A 381 -12.06 -10.52 10.33
N MET A 382 -12.36 -9.95 9.16
CA MET A 382 -12.04 -8.56 8.84
C MET A 382 -12.74 -7.56 9.76
N GLN A 383 -14.02 -7.79 10.08
CA GLN A 383 -14.75 -6.93 11.02
C GLN A 383 -14.12 -6.97 12.42
N ALA A 384 -13.74 -8.15 12.90
CA ALA A 384 -13.05 -8.29 14.17
C ALA A 384 -11.70 -7.56 14.17
N VAL A 385 -10.88 -7.71 13.12
CA VAL A 385 -9.60 -7.00 13.00
C VAL A 385 -9.81 -5.49 13.00
N VAL A 386 -10.73 -4.97 12.18
CA VAL A 386 -10.98 -3.51 12.08
C VAL A 386 -11.50 -2.92 13.38
N HIS A 387 -12.23 -3.70 14.17
CA HIS A 387 -12.84 -3.22 15.41
C HIS A 387 -11.89 -3.29 16.62
N TYR A 388 -11.00 -4.27 16.66
CA TYR A 388 -10.15 -4.57 17.82
C TYR A 388 -8.64 -4.33 17.58
N CYS A 389 -8.20 -4.03 16.37
CA CYS A 389 -6.85 -3.63 16.04
C CYS A 389 -6.74 -2.09 15.99
#